data_672dcb7ba9dc087fe10a83d9d95f8cc5
#
_entry.id   672dcb7ba9dc087fe10a83d9d95f8cc5
#
_cell.length_a   1.000
_cell.length_b   1.000
_cell.length_c   1.000
_cell.angle_alpha   90.00
_cell.angle_beta   90.00
_cell.angle_gamma   90.00
#
_symmetry.space_group_name_H-M   'P 1'
#
loop_
_entity.id
_entity.type
_entity.pdbx_description
1 polymer ?
#
loop_
_entity_poly.entity_id
_entity_poly.type
_entity_poly.pdbx_seq_one_letter_code
_entity_poly.pdbx_strand_id
1 'polypeptide(L)'
;GFNCGVGPIHLQNVLKKIKFNFSKPVAALPNSSYPSIIQDRMVFLDNIKYFSDVMKDVSSMNIEFLGGCCGTTPKYIKALNDAVDFSQKPHELKAALLENSDEHKEPKNNVFFANKAKGEKIIAVELDPPKNADTTKLMETANYLKKHSVDIITFADSPSGRTRADSVLVSTKVAREVGINVMPHICCRDRNAISMSSLLLGAHINDIR
;
A
#
# COMPACT_ATOMS: atom_id res chain seq x y z
N GLY A 1 -7.57 1.03 -3.01
CA GLY A 1 -7.79 0.85 -1.57
C GLY A 1 -6.78 1.57 -0.72
N PHE A 2 -7.10 1.72 0.54
CA PHE A 2 -6.27 2.38 1.56
C PHE A 2 -5.88 1.35 2.60
N ASN A 3 -4.60 1.10 2.75
CA ASN A 3 -4.09 0.06 3.64
C ASN A 3 -2.94 0.57 4.49
N CYS A 4 -2.96 0.25 5.79
CA CYS A 4 -1.86 0.53 6.72
C CYS A 4 -1.56 2.04 6.92
N GLY A 5 -0.38 2.33 7.46
CA GLY A 5 0.18 3.68 7.63
C GLY A 5 -0.40 4.49 8.78
N VAL A 6 -1.71 4.47 8.97
CA VAL A 6 -2.42 5.28 9.98
C VAL A 6 -3.51 4.49 10.68
N GLY A 7 -3.97 5.00 11.82
CA GLY A 7 -5.15 4.49 12.53
C GLY A 7 -6.47 4.94 11.89
N PRO A 8 -7.62 4.41 12.37
CA PRO A 8 -8.91 4.56 11.69
C PRO A 8 -9.37 6.02 11.56
N ILE A 9 -9.22 6.87 12.57
CA ILE A 9 -9.67 8.28 12.51
C ILE A 9 -8.90 9.08 11.46
N HIS A 10 -7.59 8.82 11.30
CA HIS A 10 -6.79 9.50 10.30
C HIS A 10 -7.20 9.08 8.90
N LEU A 11 -7.45 7.78 8.70
CA LEU A 11 -7.99 7.28 7.44
C LEU A 11 -9.36 7.89 7.14
N GLN A 12 -10.29 7.93 8.11
CA GLN A 12 -11.58 8.57 7.96
C GLN A 12 -11.46 10.04 7.52
N ASN A 13 -10.54 10.80 8.14
CA ASN A 13 -10.31 12.20 7.79
C ASN A 13 -9.75 12.37 6.36
N VAL A 14 -8.94 11.44 5.89
CA VAL A 14 -8.48 11.42 4.49
C VAL A 14 -9.65 11.11 3.57
N LEU A 15 -10.44 10.07 3.86
CA LEU A 15 -11.59 9.66 3.05
C LEU A 15 -12.63 10.76 2.90
N LYS A 16 -12.90 11.56 3.96
CA LYS A 16 -13.80 12.73 3.91
C LYS A 16 -13.37 13.81 2.91
N LYS A 17 -12.09 13.86 2.56
CA LYS A 17 -11.53 14.86 1.63
C LYS A 17 -11.46 14.36 0.19
N ILE A 18 -11.66 13.07 -0.03
CA ILE A 18 -11.54 12.46 -1.35
C ILE A 18 -12.92 12.42 -2.00
N LYS A 19 -13.01 12.92 -3.22
CA LYS A 19 -14.17 12.68 -4.08
C LYS A 19 -13.93 11.38 -4.82
N PHE A 20 -14.68 10.35 -4.46
CA PHE A 20 -14.60 9.05 -5.14
C PHE A 20 -15.33 9.11 -6.47
N ASN A 21 -14.60 9.01 -7.56
CA ASN A 21 -15.12 8.88 -8.93
C ASN A 21 -14.77 7.51 -9.51
N PHE A 22 -14.84 6.46 -8.69
CA PHE A 22 -14.42 5.13 -9.13
C PHE A 22 -15.63 4.26 -9.45
N SER A 23 -15.53 3.54 -10.56
CA SER A 23 -16.42 2.40 -10.88
C SER A 23 -15.95 1.09 -10.22
N LYS A 24 -14.87 1.14 -9.45
CA LYS A 24 -14.24 -0.01 -8.80
C LYS A 24 -14.52 0.01 -7.29
N PRO A 25 -14.69 -1.17 -6.66
CA PRO A 25 -14.83 -1.28 -5.22
C PRO A 25 -13.63 -0.66 -4.48
N VAL A 26 -13.90 -0.03 -3.34
CA VAL A 26 -12.88 0.63 -2.52
C VAL A 26 -12.69 -0.12 -1.20
N ALA A 27 -11.45 -0.32 -0.79
CA ALA A 27 -11.07 -0.96 0.46
C ALA A 27 -10.50 0.04 1.47
N ALA A 28 -10.83 -0.14 2.75
CA ALA A 28 -10.28 0.61 3.88
C ALA A 28 -9.76 -0.35 4.96
N LEU A 29 -8.45 -0.44 5.10
CA LEU A 29 -7.75 -1.38 5.97
C LEU A 29 -6.72 -0.63 6.86
N PRO A 30 -7.16 0.23 7.81
CA PRO A 30 -6.24 0.96 8.69
C PRO A 30 -5.56 0.04 9.70
N ASN A 31 -4.53 0.56 10.37
CA ASN A 31 -4.00 -0.07 11.58
C ASN A 31 -5.03 0.01 12.72
N SER A 32 -4.92 -0.86 13.74
CA SER A 32 -5.81 -0.83 14.90
C SER A 32 -5.77 0.49 15.66
N SER A 33 -4.59 1.13 15.67
CA SER A 33 -4.34 2.45 16.27
C SER A 33 -3.12 3.10 15.61
N TYR A 34 -2.71 4.27 16.10
CA TYR A 34 -1.41 4.82 15.75
C TYR A 34 -0.31 4.00 16.44
N PRO A 35 0.78 3.63 15.72
CA PRO A 35 1.87 2.89 16.34
C PRO A 35 2.61 3.75 17.37
N SER A 36 2.91 3.17 18.51
CA SER A 36 3.78 3.75 19.55
C SER A 36 5.03 2.88 19.68
N ILE A 37 6.19 3.51 19.92
CA ILE A 37 7.43 2.76 20.19
C ILE A 37 7.63 2.75 21.70
N ILE A 38 7.56 1.56 22.28
CA ILE A 38 7.79 1.32 23.71
C ILE A 38 8.93 0.31 23.81
N GLN A 39 10.03 0.69 24.48
CA GLN A 39 11.21 -0.17 24.65
C GLN A 39 11.69 -0.80 23.32
N ASP A 40 11.87 0.02 22.29
CA ASP A 40 12.27 -0.39 20.93
C ASP A 40 11.31 -1.38 20.23
N ARG A 41 10.13 -1.58 20.78
CA ARG A 41 9.08 -2.39 20.17
C ARG A 41 7.94 -1.52 19.70
N MET A 42 7.44 -1.82 18.50
CA MET A 42 6.21 -1.20 18.03
C MET A 42 5.02 -1.82 18.75
N VAL A 43 4.22 -0.98 19.38
CA VAL A 43 3.00 -1.37 20.08
C VAL A 43 1.83 -0.59 19.51
N PHE A 44 0.73 -1.30 19.29
CA PHE A 44 -0.56 -0.70 18.93
C PHE A 44 -1.45 -0.73 20.17
N LEU A 45 -1.99 0.44 20.53
CA LEU A 45 -2.90 0.53 21.67
C LEU A 45 -4.16 -0.29 21.38
N ASP A 46 -4.54 -1.13 22.31
CA ASP A 46 -5.74 -1.95 22.22
C ASP A 46 -6.99 -1.11 22.55
N ASN A 47 -7.76 -0.75 21.52
CA ASN A 47 -9.04 -0.07 21.67
C ASN A 47 -10.02 -0.53 20.59
N ILE A 48 -10.58 -1.71 20.83
CA ILE A 48 -11.48 -2.39 19.90
C ILE A 48 -12.73 -1.56 19.65
N LYS A 49 -13.32 -0.97 20.70
CA LYS A 49 -14.53 -0.16 20.59
C LYS A 49 -14.32 1.08 19.72
N TYR A 50 -13.25 1.81 19.97
CA TYR A 50 -12.87 2.98 19.15
C TYR A 50 -12.69 2.60 17.68
N PHE A 51 -11.99 1.49 17.41
CA PHE A 51 -11.78 1.01 16.04
C PHE A 51 -13.13 0.71 15.36
N SER A 52 -13.99 -0.07 16.01
CA SER A 52 -15.28 -0.46 15.42
C SER A 52 -16.22 0.73 15.22
N ASP A 53 -16.25 1.69 16.15
CA ASP A 53 -17.08 2.89 16.05
C ASP A 53 -16.64 3.76 14.84
N VAL A 54 -15.33 4.01 14.69
CA VAL A 54 -14.84 4.81 13.56
C VAL A 54 -14.99 4.08 12.24
N MET A 55 -14.76 2.77 12.20
CA MET A 55 -14.92 1.98 10.98
C MET A 55 -16.41 1.82 10.58
N LYS A 56 -17.33 1.89 11.52
CA LYS A 56 -18.77 2.00 11.23
C LYS A 56 -19.06 3.31 10.48
N ASP A 57 -18.49 4.44 10.90
CA ASP A 57 -18.65 5.68 10.15
C ASP A 57 -18.01 5.58 8.74
N VAL A 58 -16.84 4.94 8.64
CA VAL A 58 -16.16 4.71 7.35
C VAL A 58 -17.03 3.86 6.41
N SER A 59 -17.79 2.89 6.93
CA SER A 59 -18.67 2.05 6.10
C SER A 59 -19.75 2.85 5.36
N SER A 60 -20.16 4.00 5.92
CA SER A 60 -21.14 4.89 5.27
C SER A 60 -20.56 5.75 4.14
N MET A 61 -19.23 5.68 3.88
CA MET A 61 -18.52 6.52 2.90
C MET A 61 -18.30 5.83 1.56
N ASN A 62 -19.18 4.92 1.14
CA ASN A 62 -19.02 4.11 -0.09
C ASN A 62 -17.75 3.27 -0.11
N ILE A 63 -17.41 2.67 1.02
CA ILE A 63 -16.32 1.71 1.15
C ILE A 63 -16.93 0.31 1.19
N GLU A 64 -16.58 -0.53 0.23
CA GLU A 64 -17.13 -1.88 0.09
C GLU A 64 -16.35 -2.92 0.87
N PHE A 65 -15.06 -2.74 1.03
CA PHE A 65 -14.19 -3.65 1.77
C PHE A 65 -13.67 -2.98 3.04
N LEU A 66 -14.06 -3.51 4.17
CA LEU A 66 -13.63 -3.04 5.49
C LEU A 66 -12.79 -4.10 6.17
N GLY A 67 -11.75 -3.67 6.86
CA GLY A 67 -10.89 -4.57 7.60
C GLY A 67 -9.86 -3.82 8.42
N GLY A 68 -8.71 -4.44 8.64
CA GLY A 68 -7.62 -3.83 9.37
C GLY A 68 -6.27 -4.35 8.95
N CYS A 69 -5.21 -3.66 9.37
CA CYS A 69 -3.83 -3.99 9.09
C CYS A 69 -3.06 -4.20 10.41
N CYS A 70 -1.93 -3.53 10.60
CA CYS A 70 -1.07 -3.72 11.76
C CYS A 70 -1.79 -3.50 13.09
N GLY A 71 -1.56 -4.39 14.06
CA GLY A 71 -2.21 -4.40 15.36
C GLY A 71 -3.65 -4.91 15.38
N THR A 72 -4.26 -5.18 14.22
CA THR A 72 -5.62 -5.73 14.13
C THR A 72 -5.60 -7.23 14.40
N THR A 73 -6.45 -7.67 15.29
CA THR A 73 -6.64 -9.09 15.66
C THR A 73 -8.04 -9.56 15.28
N PRO A 74 -8.35 -10.88 15.34
CA PRO A 74 -9.70 -11.37 15.10
C PRO A 74 -10.79 -10.71 15.96
N LYS A 75 -10.46 -10.23 17.16
CA LYS A 75 -11.38 -9.50 18.03
C LYS A 75 -11.84 -8.18 17.42
N TYR A 76 -10.94 -7.45 16.76
CA TYR A 76 -11.25 -6.22 16.02
C TYR A 76 -12.19 -6.49 14.86
N ILE A 77 -11.89 -7.53 14.08
CA ILE A 77 -12.73 -7.90 12.94
C ILE A 77 -14.11 -8.35 13.39
N LYS A 78 -14.20 -9.11 14.49
CA LYS A 78 -15.49 -9.47 15.07
C LYS A 78 -16.29 -8.23 15.49
N ALA A 79 -15.68 -7.30 16.25
CA ALA A 79 -16.34 -6.08 16.68
C ALA A 79 -16.77 -5.20 15.50
N LEU A 80 -15.97 -5.13 14.44
CA LEU A 80 -16.33 -4.45 13.19
C LEU A 80 -17.56 -5.10 12.54
N ASN A 81 -17.56 -6.41 12.41
CA ASN A 81 -18.67 -7.15 11.84
C ASN A 81 -19.97 -6.98 12.65
N ASP A 82 -19.86 -6.92 13.96
CA ASP A 82 -21.01 -6.71 14.86
C ASP A 82 -21.52 -5.25 14.81
N ALA A 83 -20.69 -4.29 14.44
CA ALA A 83 -21.03 -2.86 14.40
C ALA A 83 -21.58 -2.38 13.06
N VAL A 84 -21.24 -3.03 11.96
CA VAL A 84 -21.59 -2.63 10.58
C VAL A 84 -22.70 -3.52 10.03
N ASP A 85 -23.72 -2.89 9.48
CA ASP A 85 -24.77 -3.59 8.73
C ASP A 85 -24.34 -3.78 7.28
N PHE A 86 -23.81 -4.96 6.95
CA PHE A 86 -23.38 -5.32 5.61
C PHE A 86 -24.52 -5.67 4.65
N SER A 87 -25.78 -5.68 5.11
CA SER A 87 -26.93 -5.89 4.23
C SER A 87 -27.27 -4.63 3.42
N GLN A 88 -26.86 -3.47 3.89
CA GLN A 88 -27.03 -2.21 3.18
C GLN A 88 -26.02 -2.14 2.02
N LYS A 89 -26.53 -2.06 0.79
CA LYS A 89 -25.67 -1.81 -0.36
C LYS A 89 -25.05 -0.42 -0.22
N PRO A 90 -23.76 -0.25 -0.53
CA PRO A 90 -23.17 1.06 -0.67
C PRO A 90 -24.01 1.90 -1.63
N HIS A 91 -24.18 3.19 -1.34
CA HIS A 91 -24.89 4.10 -2.25
C HIS A 91 -24.26 4.02 -3.64
N GLU A 92 -25.08 3.81 -4.68
CA GLU A 92 -24.60 3.94 -6.05
C GLU A 92 -23.99 5.34 -6.23
N LEU A 93 -22.67 5.37 -6.37
CA LEU A 93 -21.96 6.59 -6.78
C LEU A 93 -22.46 6.95 -8.18
N LYS A 94 -23.29 7.97 -8.29
CA LYS A 94 -23.48 8.65 -9.56
C LYS A 94 -22.11 9.20 -9.94
N ALA A 95 -21.44 8.56 -10.90
CA ALA A 95 -20.23 9.06 -11.49
C ALA A 95 -20.47 10.49 -11.96
N ALA A 96 -19.92 11.46 -11.23
CA ALA A 96 -19.79 12.79 -11.78
C ALA A 96 -18.77 12.65 -12.91
N LEU A 97 -19.25 12.70 -14.15
CA LEU A 97 -18.41 12.80 -15.32
C LEU A 97 -17.57 14.07 -15.17
N LEU A 98 -16.36 13.92 -14.65
CA LEU A 98 -15.32 14.90 -14.93
C LEU A 98 -14.92 14.65 -16.38
N GLU A 99 -15.30 15.59 -17.25
CA GLU A 99 -14.68 15.71 -18.57
C GLU A 99 -13.20 15.99 -18.34
N ASN A 100 -12.42 14.92 -18.20
CA ASN A 100 -10.97 15.00 -18.27
C ASN A 100 -10.62 15.16 -19.74
N SER A 101 -10.35 16.38 -20.17
CA SER A 101 -9.78 16.72 -21.46
C SER A 101 -8.30 16.32 -21.60
N ASP A 102 -7.75 15.58 -20.67
CA ASP A 102 -6.43 14.98 -20.83
C ASP A 102 -6.59 13.63 -21.52
N GLU A 103 -6.14 13.57 -22.76
CA GLU A 103 -5.92 12.31 -23.48
C GLU A 103 -5.11 11.38 -22.55
N HIS A 104 -5.80 10.48 -21.85
CA HIS A 104 -5.15 9.36 -21.20
C HIS A 104 -4.51 8.52 -22.31
N LYS A 105 -3.24 8.81 -22.61
CA LYS A 105 -2.41 7.84 -23.30
C LYS A 105 -2.50 6.56 -22.49
N GLU A 106 -3.04 5.52 -23.11
CA GLU A 106 -3.11 4.20 -22.47
C GLU A 106 -1.78 3.92 -21.79
N PRO A 107 -1.78 3.52 -20.49
CA PRO A 107 -0.53 3.20 -19.82
C PRO A 107 0.16 2.16 -20.67
N LYS A 108 1.39 2.47 -21.11
CA LYS A 108 2.21 1.50 -21.87
C LYS A 108 2.14 0.19 -21.10
N ASN A 109 1.62 -0.85 -21.72
CA ASN A 109 1.40 -2.16 -21.12
C ASN A 109 2.58 -2.53 -20.24
N ASN A 110 2.33 -2.84 -18.96
CA ASN A 110 3.37 -3.33 -18.09
C ASN A 110 3.88 -4.64 -18.67
N VAL A 111 5.06 -4.59 -19.29
CA VAL A 111 5.65 -5.70 -20.04
C VAL A 111 5.76 -6.97 -19.19
N PHE A 112 5.97 -6.81 -17.88
CA PHE A 112 6.02 -7.94 -16.95
C PHE A 112 4.71 -8.73 -16.93
N PHE A 113 3.56 -8.08 -16.75
CA PHE A 113 2.26 -8.76 -16.73
C PHE A 113 1.82 -9.20 -18.13
N ALA A 114 2.21 -8.46 -19.18
CA ALA A 114 1.89 -8.83 -20.55
C ALA A 114 2.63 -10.09 -21.00
N ASN A 115 3.82 -10.35 -20.47
CA ASN A 115 4.64 -11.51 -20.83
C ASN A 115 4.32 -12.77 -20.01
N LYS A 116 3.47 -12.66 -18.96
CA LYS A 116 3.01 -13.83 -18.20
C LYS A 116 1.81 -14.48 -18.89
N ALA A 117 1.90 -15.77 -19.10
CA ALA A 117 0.77 -16.54 -19.66
C ALA A 117 -0.42 -16.52 -18.67
N LYS A 118 -1.64 -16.53 -19.23
CA LYS A 118 -2.86 -16.62 -18.41
C LYS A 118 -2.82 -17.89 -17.55
N GLY A 119 -2.97 -17.73 -16.25
CA GLY A 119 -2.96 -18.85 -15.29
C GLY A 119 -1.59 -19.17 -14.67
N GLU A 120 -0.49 -18.55 -15.11
CA GLU A 120 0.78 -18.67 -14.43
C GLU A 120 0.75 -17.95 -13.08
N LYS A 121 1.29 -18.61 -12.06
CA LYS A 121 1.48 -17.99 -10.75
C LYS A 121 2.70 -17.09 -10.77
N ILE A 122 2.59 -15.94 -10.12
CA ILE A 122 3.67 -14.99 -9.92
C ILE A 122 4.21 -15.19 -8.50
N ILE A 123 5.52 -15.41 -8.39
CA ILE A 123 6.21 -15.50 -7.10
C ILE A 123 6.81 -14.13 -6.80
N ALA A 124 6.24 -13.44 -5.82
CA ALA A 124 6.75 -12.18 -5.29
C ALA A 124 7.40 -12.41 -3.92
N VAL A 125 8.57 -11.84 -3.69
CA VAL A 125 9.26 -11.89 -2.41
C VAL A 125 9.50 -10.47 -1.91
N GLU A 126 9.05 -10.17 -0.68
CA GLU A 126 9.31 -8.88 -0.05
C GLU A 126 10.68 -8.86 0.63
N LEU A 127 11.44 -7.82 0.39
CA LEU A 127 12.68 -7.51 1.08
C LEU A 127 12.60 -6.13 1.74
N ASP A 128 13.15 -6.05 2.93
CA ASP A 128 13.32 -4.78 3.61
C ASP A 128 14.55 -4.03 3.07
N PRO A 129 14.44 -2.74 2.73
CA PRO A 129 15.62 -1.93 2.46
C PRO A 129 16.57 -1.87 3.67
N PRO A 130 17.88 -1.70 3.47
CA PRO A 130 18.84 -1.68 4.55
C PRO A 130 18.66 -0.47 5.48
N LYS A 131 19.10 -0.61 6.73
CA LYS A 131 19.08 0.46 7.74
C LYS A 131 20.28 1.42 7.63
N ASN A 132 21.26 1.06 6.83
CA ASN A 132 22.51 1.79 6.62
C ASN A 132 22.85 1.81 5.13
N ALA A 133 24.00 2.34 4.76
CA ALA A 133 24.44 2.41 3.37
C ALA A 133 25.01 1.09 2.81
N ASP A 134 25.12 0.04 3.63
CA ASP A 134 25.60 -1.26 3.16
C ASP A 134 24.49 -2.06 2.49
N THR A 135 24.65 -2.29 1.20
CA THR A 135 23.70 -3.06 0.37
C THR A 135 24.16 -4.47 0.08
N THR A 136 25.29 -4.92 0.60
CA THR A 136 25.94 -6.20 0.25
C THR A 136 24.97 -7.37 0.42
N LYS A 137 24.43 -7.55 1.61
CA LYS A 137 23.47 -8.63 1.91
C LYS A 137 22.23 -8.56 1.05
N LEU A 138 21.71 -7.35 0.79
CA LEU A 138 20.53 -7.14 -0.05
C LEU A 138 20.81 -7.61 -1.47
N MET A 139 21.96 -7.22 -2.05
CA MET A 139 22.32 -7.57 -3.41
C MET A 139 22.60 -9.07 -3.57
N GLU A 140 23.24 -9.69 -2.59
CA GLU A 140 23.41 -11.15 -2.53
C GLU A 140 22.06 -11.87 -2.51
N THR A 141 21.13 -11.41 -1.65
CA THR A 141 19.79 -11.99 -1.55
C THR A 141 18.99 -11.80 -2.85
N ALA A 142 19.05 -10.63 -3.48
CA ALA A 142 18.37 -10.38 -4.75
C ALA A 142 18.90 -11.26 -5.88
N ASN A 143 20.21 -11.46 -5.95
CA ASN A 143 20.84 -12.38 -6.90
C ASN A 143 20.42 -13.84 -6.64
N TYR A 144 20.36 -14.25 -5.37
CA TYR A 144 19.89 -15.56 -4.98
C TYR A 144 18.44 -15.78 -5.42
N LEU A 145 17.54 -14.85 -5.15
CA LEU A 145 16.12 -14.92 -5.53
C LEU A 145 15.94 -15.02 -7.04
N LYS A 146 16.70 -14.23 -7.81
CA LYS A 146 16.69 -14.31 -9.28
C LYS A 146 17.07 -15.70 -9.78
N LYS A 147 18.12 -16.32 -9.21
CA LYS A 147 18.55 -17.68 -9.56
C LYS A 147 17.52 -18.74 -9.23
N HIS A 148 16.60 -18.47 -8.28
CA HIS A 148 15.56 -19.40 -7.83
C HIS A 148 14.19 -19.08 -8.43
N SER A 149 14.16 -18.45 -9.59
CA SER A 149 12.92 -18.22 -10.36
C SER A 149 11.86 -17.37 -9.63
N VAL A 150 12.28 -16.45 -8.76
CA VAL A 150 11.40 -15.43 -8.23
C VAL A 150 11.14 -14.42 -9.34
N ASP A 151 9.86 -14.08 -9.54
CA ASP A 151 9.42 -13.24 -10.64
C ASP A 151 9.62 -11.75 -10.35
N ILE A 152 9.39 -11.35 -9.10
CA ILE A 152 9.44 -9.94 -8.69
C ILE A 152 9.88 -9.81 -7.23
N ILE A 153 10.68 -8.80 -6.94
CA ILE A 153 11.03 -8.43 -5.56
C ILE A 153 10.28 -7.15 -5.20
N THR A 154 9.56 -7.17 -4.08
CA THR A 154 8.93 -5.99 -3.52
C THR A 154 9.79 -5.39 -2.42
N PHE A 155 9.77 -4.06 -2.29
CA PHE A 155 10.56 -3.36 -1.28
C PHE A 155 9.64 -2.52 -0.39
N ALA A 156 9.66 -2.81 0.91
CA ALA A 156 8.86 -2.07 1.88
C ALA A 156 9.37 -0.62 2.04
N ASP A 157 8.45 0.35 2.18
CA ASP A 157 8.80 1.74 2.48
C ASP A 157 8.78 1.99 3.98
N SER A 158 9.96 2.11 4.57
CA SER A 158 10.15 2.38 6.01
C SER A 158 9.23 1.54 6.91
N PRO A 159 9.33 0.19 6.80
CA PRO A 159 8.45 -0.72 7.52
C PRO A 159 8.52 -0.49 9.02
N SER A 160 7.37 -0.62 9.66
CA SER A 160 7.22 -0.36 11.08
C SER A 160 7.50 1.09 11.50
N GLY A 161 7.44 2.06 10.57
CA GLY A 161 7.73 3.46 10.85
C GLY A 161 9.20 3.73 11.20
N ARG A 162 10.11 2.81 10.87
CA ARG A 162 11.55 2.96 11.09
C ARG A 162 12.24 3.35 9.79
N THR A 163 13.09 4.36 9.87
CA THR A 163 13.87 4.82 8.71
C THR A 163 14.68 3.69 8.10
N ARG A 164 14.54 3.54 6.78
CA ARG A 164 15.30 2.65 5.92
C ARG A 164 15.80 3.43 4.70
N ALA A 165 16.65 2.82 3.91
CA ALA A 165 16.95 3.36 2.59
C ALA A 165 15.66 3.47 1.77
N ASP A 166 15.56 4.50 0.92
CA ASP A 166 14.36 4.73 0.10
C ASP A 166 14.06 3.53 -0.80
N SER A 167 12.82 3.06 -0.74
CA SER A 167 12.37 1.85 -1.45
C SER A 167 12.53 1.97 -2.97
N VAL A 168 12.26 3.14 -3.55
CA VAL A 168 12.38 3.39 -4.99
C VAL A 168 13.84 3.41 -5.42
N LEU A 169 14.71 4.06 -4.66
CA LEU A 169 16.16 4.12 -4.98
C LEU A 169 16.80 2.74 -4.87
N VAL A 170 16.44 1.95 -3.84
CA VAL A 170 16.92 0.58 -3.68
C VAL A 170 16.41 -0.31 -4.80
N SER A 171 15.13 -0.20 -5.15
CA SER A 171 14.53 -0.92 -6.29
C SER A 171 15.26 -0.61 -7.60
N THR A 172 15.54 0.66 -7.85
CA THR A 172 16.29 1.11 -9.03
C THR A 172 17.67 0.46 -9.10
N LYS A 173 18.39 0.42 -7.97
CA LYS A 173 19.69 -0.24 -7.89
C LYS A 173 19.60 -1.74 -8.20
N VAL A 174 18.64 -2.43 -7.56
CA VAL A 174 18.45 -3.89 -7.75
C VAL A 174 18.01 -4.19 -9.19
N ALA A 175 17.08 -3.44 -9.75
CA ALA A 175 16.63 -3.63 -11.14
C ALA A 175 17.79 -3.50 -12.11
N ARG A 176 18.66 -2.49 -11.94
CA ARG A 176 19.78 -2.21 -12.82
C ARG A 176 20.93 -3.21 -12.68
N GLU A 177 21.32 -3.56 -11.45
CA GLU A 177 22.51 -4.38 -11.19
C GLU A 177 22.20 -5.88 -11.20
N VAL A 178 21.02 -6.29 -10.78
CA VAL A 178 20.59 -7.70 -10.75
C VAL A 178 19.76 -8.06 -11.99
N GLY A 179 18.96 -7.11 -12.50
CA GLY A 179 18.09 -7.35 -13.66
C GLY A 179 16.91 -8.25 -13.32
N ILE A 180 16.32 -8.09 -12.15
CA ILE A 180 15.07 -8.71 -11.73
C ILE A 180 13.97 -7.65 -11.68
N ASN A 181 12.71 -8.05 -11.91
CA ASN A 181 11.60 -7.11 -11.76
C ASN A 181 11.45 -6.67 -10.31
N VAL A 182 11.09 -5.42 -10.11
CA VAL A 182 10.95 -4.81 -8.77
C VAL A 182 9.64 -4.08 -8.64
N MET A 183 9.11 -4.02 -7.42
CA MET A 183 7.91 -3.26 -7.08
C MET A 183 8.12 -2.57 -5.72
N PRO A 184 8.57 -1.31 -5.72
CA PRO A 184 8.71 -0.55 -4.49
C PRO A 184 7.35 -0.15 -3.91
N HIS A 185 7.20 -0.27 -2.60
CA HIS A 185 6.10 0.35 -1.89
C HIS A 185 6.39 1.83 -1.67
N ILE A 186 5.37 2.66 -1.73
CA ILE A 186 5.46 4.10 -1.48
C ILE A 186 4.41 4.48 -0.44
N CYS A 187 4.86 4.94 0.72
CA CYS A 187 4.00 5.38 1.80
C CYS A 187 3.75 6.89 1.70
N CYS A 188 2.48 7.28 1.62
CA CYS A 188 2.11 8.70 1.53
C CYS A 188 2.15 9.43 2.89
N ARG A 189 2.32 8.71 4.01
CA ARG A 189 2.26 9.29 5.36
C ARG A 189 3.31 10.37 5.60
N ASP A 190 4.54 10.12 5.14
CA ASP A 190 5.70 10.96 5.44
C ASP A 190 6.13 11.82 4.23
N ARG A 191 5.27 11.91 3.21
CA ARG A 191 5.56 12.63 1.96
C ARG A 191 4.48 13.67 1.67
N ASN A 192 4.88 14.87 1.27
CA ASN A 192 3.95 15.83 0.72
C ASN A 192 3.72 15.59 -0.78
N ALA A 193 2.74 16.30 -1.36
CA ALA A 193 2.37 16.11 -2.77
C ALA A 193 3.52 16.37 -3.75
N ILE A 194 4.35 17.38 -3.50
CA ILE A 194 5.50 17.71 -4.35
C ILE A 194 6.55 16.59 -4.29
N SER A 195 6.89 16.13 -3.08
CA SER A 195 7.82 15.02 -2.87
C SER A 195 7.32 13.73 -3.54
N MET A 196 6.02 13.44 -3.43
CA MET A 196 5.42 12.28 -4.07
C MET A 196 5.49 12.37 -5.60
N SER A 197 5.10 13.51 -6.18
CA SER A 197 5.16 13.73 -7.62
C SER A 197 6.59 13.61 -8.16
N SER A 198 7.56 14.21 -7.46
CA SER A 198 8.98 14.14 -7.81
C SER A 198 9.51 12.70 -7.77
N LEU A 199 9.14 11.94 -6.72
CA LEU A 199 9.54 10.53 -6.58
C LEU A 199 8.98 9.67 -7.73
N LEU A 200 7.70 9.86 -8.07
CA LEU A 200 7.06 9.11 -9.16
C LEU A 200 7.67 9.44 -10.52
N LEU A 201 8.00 10.71 -10.77
CA LEU A 201 8.74 11.11 -11.98
C LEU A 201 10.13 10.46 -12.02
N GLY A 202 10.85 10.46 -10.91
CA GLY A 202 12.15 9.80 -10.77
C GLY A 202 12.06 8.29 -11.00
N ALA A 203 11.05 7.64 -10.44
CA ALA A 203 10.79 6.22 -10.66
C ALA A 203 10.54 5.93 -12.16
N HIS A 204 9.69 6.73 -12.79
CA HIS A 204 9.38 6.58 -14.23
C HIS A 204 10.61 6.76 -15.14
N ILE A 205 11.47 7.77 -14.86
CA ILE A 205 12.74 7.99 -15.59
C ILE A 205 13.68 6.78 -15.49
N ASN A 206 13.62 6.07 -14.38
CA ASN A 206 14.43 4.87 -14.13
C ASN A 206 13.71 3.55 -14.48
N ASP A 207 12.64 3.59 -15.28
CA ASP A 207 11.86 2.44 -15.71
C ASP A 207 11.24 1.60 -14.57
N ILE A 208 11.11 2.16 -13.39
CA ILE A 208 10.31 1.59 -12.30
C ILE A 208 8.84 1.92 -12.56
N ARG A 209 8.02 0.89 -12.80
CA ARG A 209 6.61 1.02 -13.23
C ARG A 209 5.68 0.18 -12.39
#